data_9e12b2d69dc8ca7ae6326d007fe0fe6f
#
_entry.id   9e12b2d69dc8ca7ae6326d007fe0fe6f
#
_cell.length_a   1.000
_cell.length_b   1.000
_cell.length_c   1.000
_cell.angle_alpha   90.00
_cell.angle_beta   90.00
_cell.angle_gamma   90.00
#
_symmetry.space_group_name_H-M   'P 1'
#
loop_
_entity.id
_entity.type
_entity.pdbx_description
1 polymer ?
#
loop_
_entity_poly.entity_id
_entity_poly.type
_entity_poly.pdbx_seq_one_letter_code
_entity_poly.pdbx_strand_id
1 'polypeptide(L)'
;MERIDKLLAHEGFGSRKEIRKVLHKCEVLLNGVRVTDPGTQFDVEKDTLTIDGEQIDFHKNIYLMMNKPQDAVCSTKEGQKQTVFDLLDDSYRTPYFIEKLHIIGRLDIDTEGLLLFTTDGELTHRLISPKTHVSKTYYCELEHKESEEHQAQITQQFKDGIEIEPEHNEAGFTAQPAFIKWQAADKALLTIYEGKYHQVKRMFAAVGNKITYLKRMSMGKLELDKDLDLGEYRMLTEEEISLLR
;
A
#
# COMPACT_ATOMS: atom_id res chain seq x y z
N MET A 1 -6.56 4.56 -26.00
CA MET A 1 -7.92 5.14 -25.97
C MET A 1 -8.82 4.33 -25.08
N GLU A 2 -9.56 4.96 -24.20
CA GLU A 2 -10.53 4.34 -23.30
C GLU A 2 -11.88 5.07 -23.39
N ARG A 3 -12.95 4.43 -22.89
CA ARG A 3 -14.27 5.06 -22.86
C ARG A 3 -14.32 6.11 -21.76
N ILE A 4 -14.97 7.26 -22.05
CA ILE A 4 -15.09 8.39 -21.13
C ILE A 4 -15.84 7.99 -19.82
N ASP A 5 -16.86 7.11 -19.92
CA ASP A 5 -17.58 6.62 -18.74
C ASP A 5 -16.70 5.78 -17.80
N LYS A 6 -15.72 5.08 -18.35
CA LYS A 6 -14.77 4.29 -17.57
C LYS A 6 -13.76 5.22 -16.88
N LEU A 7 -13.20 6.20 -17.60
CA LEU A 7 -12.22 7.13 -17.07
C LEU A 7 -12.80 8.04 -15.98
N LEU A 8 -13.98 8.60 -16.22
CA LEU A 8 -14.67 9.42 -15.20
C LEU A 8 -15.02 8.60 -13.95
N ALA A 9 -15.36 7.30 -14.09
CA ALA A 9 -15.55 6.43 -12.93
C ALA A 9 -14.23 6.19 -12.18
N HIS A 10 -13.12 6.10 -12.90
CA HIS A 10 -11.78 5.97 -12.33
C HIS A 10 -11.40 7.22 -11.50
N GLU A 11 -11.75 8.41 -11.96
CA GLU A 11 -11.50 9.66 -11.23
C GLU A 11 -12.55 9.97 -10.14
N GLY A 12 -13.42 9.01 -9.80
CA GLY A 12 -14.33 9.16 -8.67
C GLY A 12 -15.64 9.89 -8.96
N PHE A 13 -15.96 10.22 -10.23
CA PHE A 13 -17.22 10.88 -10.62
C PHE A 13 -18.46 10.00 -10.45
N GLY A 14 -18.34 8.81 -9.87
CA GLY A 14 -19.42 7.88 -9.58
C GLY A 14 -19.43 6.64 -10.47
N SER A 15 -20.51 5.85 -10.37
CA SER A 15 -20.73 4.67 -11.21
C SER A 15 -20.98 5.07 -12.67
N ARG A 16 -20.78 4.15 -13.60
CA ARG A 16 -21.10 4.37 -15.04
C ARG A 16 -22.53 4.85 -15.29
N LYS A 17 -23.48 4.48 -14.41
CA LYS A 17 -24.86 4.95 -14.49
C LYS A 17 -25.01 6.40 -14.05
N GLU A 18 -24.26 6.81 -13.05
CA GLU A 18 -24.21 8.20 -12.56
C GLU A 18 -23.49 9.10 -13.53
N ILE A 19 -22.42 8.65 -14.15
CA ILE A 19 -21.68 9.40 -15.17
C ILE A 19 -22.56 9.74 -16.37
N ARG A 20 -23.50 8.88 -16.78
CA ARG A 20 -24.50 9.26 -17.80
C ARG A 20 -25.30 10.50 -17.40
N LYS A 21 -25.62 10.63 -16.11
CA LYS A 21 -26.32 11.84 -15.63
C LYS A 21 -25.41 13.06 -15.64
N VAL A 22 -24.11 12.89 -15.30
CA VAL A 22 -23.09 13.96 -15.37
C VAL A 22 -22.98 14.47 -16.81
N LEU A 23 -22.79 13.57 -17.79
CA LEU A 23 -22.69 13.92 -19.22
C LEU A 23 -23.93 14.68 -19.76
N HIS A 24 -25.12 14.49 -19.16
CA HIS A 24 -26.33 15.20 -19.56
C HIS A 24 -26.56 16.49 -18.79
N LYS A 25 -26.17 16.54 -17.49
CA LYS A 25 -26.48 17.67 -16.60
C LYS A 25 -25.39 18.74 -16.59
N CYS A 26 -24.11 18.33 -16.69
CA CYS A 26 -22.96 19.20 -16.70
C CYS A 26 -22.52 19.54 -18.13
N GLU A 27 -21.77 20.60 -18.29
CA GLU A 27 -21.11 20.91 -19.54
C GLU A 27 -19.80 20.10 -19.62
N VAL A 28 -19.84 18.95 -20.30
CA VAL A 28 -18.68 18.09 -20.51
C VAL A 28 -18.12 18.32 -21.92
N LEU A 29 -16.90 18.85 -22.00
CA LEU A 29 -16.23 19.14 -23.27
C LEU A 29 -14.97 18.28 -23.44
N LEU A 30 -14.88 17.57 -24.56
CA LEU A 30 -13.69 16.86 -25.01
C LEU A 30 -13.04 17.68 -26.13
N ASN A 31 -11.83 18.17 -25.88
CA ASN A 31 -11.13 19.08 -26.81
C ASN A 31 -12.01 20.28 -27.23
N GLY A 32 -12.81 20.82 -26.30
CA GLY A 32 -13.74 21.93 -26.55
C GLY A 32 -15.06 21.52 -27.22
N VAL A 33 -15.29 20.24 -27.52
CA VAL A 33 -16.53 19.75 -28.15
C VAL A 33 -17.37 19.03 -27.09
N ARG A 34 -18.68 19.37 -27.03
CA ARG A 34 -19.60 18.77 -26.03
C ARG A 34 -19.78 17.26 -26.25
N VAL A 35 -19.64 16.52 -25.17
CA VAL A 35 -19.83 15.06 -25.14
C VAL A 35 -21.05 14.69 -24.29
N THR A 36 -21.92 13.85 -24.86
CA THR A 36 -23.10 13.29 -24.16
C THR A 36 -23.14 11.75 -24.25
N ASP A 37 -22.34 11.16 -25.15
CA ASP A 37 -22.25 9.70 -25.27
C ASP A 37 -21.20 9.16 -24.30
N PRO A 38 -21.57 8.32 -23.33
CA PRO A 38 -20.65 7.69 -22.41
C PRO A 38 -19.66 6.73 -23.06
N GLY A 39 -19.93 6.32 -24.31
CA GLY A 39 -19.04 5.47 -25.11
C GLY A 39 -17.94 6.22 -25.87
N THR A 40 -17.93 7.57 -25.83
CA THR A 40 -16.91 8.38 -26.49
C THR A 40 -15.52 7.93 -26.08
N GLN A 41 -14.65 7.75 -27.07
CA GLN A 41 -13.26 7.35 -26.82
C GLN A 41 -12.43 8.57 -26.42
N PHE A 42 -11.54 8.38 -25.47
CA PHE A 42 -10.67 9.38 -24.90
C PHE A 42 -9.24 8.84 -24.82
N ASP A 43 -8.28 9.65 -25.20
CA ASP A 43 -6.85 9.37 -25.10
C ASP A 43 -6.23 10.27 -24.01
N VAL A 44 -5.95 9.72 -22.84
CA VAL A 44 -5.44 10.46 -21.67
C VAL A 44 -4.13 11.22 -21.94
N GLU A 45 -3.37 10.83 -22.99
CA GLU A 45 -2.09 11.46 -23.34
C GLU A 45 -2.26 12.63 -24.31
N LYS A 46 -3.39 12.72 -25.00
CA LYS A 46 -3.60 13.68 -26.11
C LYS A 46 -4.81 14.57 -25.97
N ASP A 47 -5.84 14.05 -25.31
CA ASP A 47 -7.12 14.72 -25.23
C ASP A 47 -7.26 15.48 -23.92
N THR A 48 -8.01 16.57 -23.94
CA THR A 48 -8.35 17.38 -22.77
C THR A 48 -9.85 17.27 -22.51
N LEU A 49 -10.23 16.94 -21.29
CA LEU A 49 -11.61 16.95 -20.83
C LEU A 49 -11.84 18.06 -19.82
N THR A 50 -12.93 18.81 -20.00
CA THR A 50 -13.39 19.77 -18.99
C THR A 50 -14.81 19.44 -18.58
N ILE A 51 -15.14 19.68 -17.31
CA ILE A 51 -16.49 19.56 -16.75
C ILE A 51 -16.82 20.89 -16.08
N ASP A 52 -17.88 21.56 -16.56
CA ASP A 52 -18.32 22.86 -16.07
C ASP A 52 -17.19 23.91 -16.05
N GLY A 53 -16.26 23.82 -17.02
CA GLY A 53 -15.12 24.71 -17.19
C GLY A 53 -13.85 24.30 -16.43
N GLU A 54 -13.90 23.33 -15.56
CA GLU A 54 -12.72 22.77 -14.87
C GLU A 54 -12.10 21.63 -15.66
N GLN A 55 -10.78 21.67 -15.86
CA GLN A 55 -10.04 20.60 -16.52
C GLN A 55 -9.92 19.40 -15.57
N ILE A 56 -10.18 18.20 -16.11
CA ILE A 56 -10.04 16.94 -15.38
C ILE A 56 -8.73 16.29 -15.79
N ASP A 57 -7.85 16.12 -14.81
CA ASP A 57 -6.61 15.38 -14.99
C ASP A 57 -6.87 13.88 -14.78
N PHE A 58 -6.52 13.11 -15.80
CA PHE A 58 -6.74 11.67 -15.78
C PHE A 58 -5.47 10.91 -15.43
N HIS A 59 -5.57 10.01 -14.48
CA HIS A 59 -4.51 9.10 -14.13
C HIS A 59 -4.82 7.70 -14.66
N LYS A 60 -3.87 7.08 -15.38
CA LYS A 60 -4.04 5.71 -15.88
C LYS A 60 -4.25 4.73 -14.74
N ASN A 61 -3.55 4.93 -13.65
CA ASN A 61 -3.66 4.17 -12.40
C ASN A 61 -3.62 5.12 -11.20
N ILE A 62 -4.28 4.75 -10.13
CA ILE A 62 -4.22 5.43 -8.84
C ILE A 62 -3.15 4.77 -7.98
N TYR A 63 -2.40 5.58 -7.25
CA TYR A 63 -1.39 5.15 -6.29
C TYR A 63 -1.53 5.98 -5.03
N LEU A 64 -1.89 5.34 -3.90
CA LEU A 64 -2.03 6.02 -2.62
C LEU A 64 -1.03 5.45 -1.62
N MET A 65 -0.51 6.32 -0.78
CA MET A 65 0.24 6.01 0.42
C MET A 65 -0.64 6.30 1.63
N MET A 66 -0.73 5.35 2.55
CA MET A 66 -1.38 5.52 3.85
C MET A 66 -0.39 5.24 4.97
N ASN A 67 -0.42 6.04 6.02
CA ASN A 67 0.18 5.69 7.29
C ASN A 67 -0.83 4.87 8.10
N LYS A 68 -0.86 3.55 7.87
CA LYS A 68 -1.85 2.66 8.47
C LYS A 68 -1.80 2.72 9.99
N PRO A 69 -2.92 2.95 10.68
CA PRO A 69 -2.99 2.88 12.14
C PRO A 69 -3.14 1.43 12.61
N GLN A 70 -2.94 1.20 13.92
CA GLN A 70 -3.37 -0.04 14.56
C GLN A 70 -4.89 -0.20 14.47
N ASP A 71 -5.38 -1.41 14.74
CA ASP A 71 -6.79 -1.82 14.74
C ASP A 71 -7.53 -1.76 13.40
N ALA A 72 -6.93 -1.25 12.33
CA ALA A 72 -7.46 -1.34 10.98
C ALA A 72 -6.96 -2.62 10.27
N VAL A 73 -7.89 -3.41 9.70
CA VAL A 73 -7.55 -4.66 8.99
C VAL A 73 -7.30 -4.44 7.50
N CYS A 74 -6.27 -5.09 6.99
CA CYS A 74 -5.94 -5.15 5.55
C CYS A 74 -6.85 -6.17 4.83
N SER A 75 -8.13 -5.87 4.72
CA SER A 75 -9.16 -6.70 4.07
C SER A 75 -10.17 -5.84 3.33
N THR A 76 -10.73 -6.37 2.24
CA THR A 76 -11.87 -5.80 1.51
C THR A 76 -13.22 -6.32 2.01
N LYS A 77 -13.20 -7.32 2.91
CA LYS A 77 -14.43 -7.90 3.44
C LYS A 77 -14.85 -7.15 4.69
N GLU A 78 -16.09 -6.69 4.69
CA GLU A 78 -16.74 -6.18 5.89
C GLU A 78 -16.73 -7.25 6.98
N GLY A 79 -16.42 -6.82 8.19
CA GLY A 79 -16.39 -7.62 9.40
C GLY A 79 -16.73 -6.76 10.61
N GLN A 80 -16.46 -7.24 11.81
CA GLN A 80 -16.67 -6.46 13.03
C GLN A 80 -15.62 -5.34 13.24
N LYS A 81 -14.54 -5.33 12.45
CA LYS A 81 -13.41 -4.39 12.59
C LYS A 81 -13.33 -3.49 11.37
N GLN A 82 -12.95 -2.24 11.61
CA GLN A 82 -12.68 -1.26 10.57
C GLN A 82 -11.59 -1.77 9.62
N THR A 83 -11.81 -1.61 8.33
CA THR A 83 -10.83 -1.96 7.30
C THR A 83 -10.00 -0.73 6.91
N VAL A 84 -8.84 -0.94 6.29
CA VAL A 84 -8.03 0.15 5.73
C VAL A 84 -8.76 0.90 4.60
N PHE A 85 -9.75 0.28 3.95
CA PHE A 85 -10.59 0.93 2.93
C PHE A 85 -11.65 1.85 3.57
N ASP A 86 -12.06 1.60 4.82
CA ASP A 86 -12.99 2.46 5.55
C ASP A 86 -12.35 3.79 5.98
N LEU A 87 -11.04 3.88 5.91
CA LEU A 87 -10.27 5.11 6.17
C LEU A 87 -10.15 6.01 4.93
N LEU A 88 -10.52 5.51 3.75
CA LEU A 88 -10.50 6.30 2.52
C LEU A 88 -11.81 7.10 2.38
N ASP A 89 -11.72 8.23 1.68
CA ASP A 89 -12.88 9.05 1.33
C ASP A 89 -13.90 8.29 0.47
N ASP A 90 -15.14 8.73 0.49
CA ASP A 90 -16.22 8.12 -0.28
C ASP A 90 -15.96 8.13 -1.80
N SER A 91 -15.13 9.05 -2.31
CA SER A 91 -14.68 9.06 -3.71
C SER A 91 -13.97 7.77 -4.12
N TYR A 92 -13.26 7.12 -3.18
CA TYR A 92 -12.61 5.82 -3.39
C TYR A 92 -13.49 4.61 -3.05
N ARG A 93 -14.76 4.82 -2.67
CA ARG A 93 -15.72 3.75 -2.35
C ARG A 93 -16.76 3.54 -3.45
N THR A 94 -16.51 4.07 -4.64
CA THR A 94 -17.39 3.83 -5.79
C THR A 94 -17.32 2.36 -6.25
N PRO A 95 -18.33 1.84 -6.96
CA PRO A 95 -18.27 0.48 -7.49
C PRO A 95 -17.02 0.17 -8.32
N TYR A 96 -16.47 1.18 -8.99
CA TYR A 96 -15.22 1.05 -9.74
C TYR A 96 -14.05 0.77 -8.80
N PHE A 97 -13.86 1.59 -7.75
CA PHE A 97 -12.74 1.41 -6.82
C PHE A 97 -12.88 0.17 -5.96
N ILE A 98 -14.11 -0.20 -5.57
CA ILE A 98 -14.37 -1.47 -4.86
C ILE A 98 -13.89 -2.67 -5.68
N GLU A 99 -14.00 -2.61 -7.02
CA GLU A 99 -13.54 -3.68 -7.91
C GLU A 99 -12.03 -3.62 -8.19
N LYS A 100 -11.45 -2.42 -8.34
CA LYS A 100 -10.10 -2.23 -8.89
C LYS A 100 -9.05 -1.84 -7.87
N LEU A 101 -9.42 -1.04 -6.87
CA LEU A 101 -8.47 -0.57 -5.87
C LEU A 101 -8.12 -1.70 -4.90
N HIS A 102 -6.84 -1.97 -4.77
CA HIS A 102 -6.35 -3.01 -3.89
C HIS A 102 -5.07 -2.56 -3.18
N ILE A 103 -4.75 -3.23 -2.08
CA ILE A 103 -3.54 -2.96 -1.29
C ILE A 103 -2.33 -3.72 -1.85
N ILE A 104 -1.15 -3.12 -1.75
CA ILE A 104 0.12 -3.76 -2.10
C ILE A 104 0.71 -4.42 -0.86
N GLY A 105 0.50 -5.72 -0.78
CA GLY A 105 0.83 -6.51 0.42
C GLY A 105 -0.14 -6.22 1.55
N ARG A 106 0.18 -6.73 2.73
CA ARG A 106 -0.64 -6.54 3.94
C ARG A 106 0.25 -6.16 5.11
N LEU A 107 -0.34 -5.51 6.09
CA LEU A 107 0.18 -5.34 7.44
C LEU A 107 -0.78 -6.01 8.41
N ASP A 108 -0.24 -6.51 9.52
CA ASP A 108 -1.03 -7.07 10.59
C ASP A 108 -1.90 -5.97 11.22
N ILE A 109 -2.93 -6.37 11.96
CA ILE A 109 -3.86 -5.43 12.57
C ILE A 109 -3.18 -4.48 13.57
N ASP A 110 -2.19 -4.97 14.30
CA ASP A 110 -1.41 -4.25 15.29
C ASP A 110 -0.11 -3.64 14.71
N THR A 111 0.11 -3.71 13.40
CA THR A 111 1.25 -3.14 12.70
C THR A 111 0.85 -1.82 12.04
N GLU A 112 1.65 -0.80 12.23
CA GLU A 112 1.48 0.53 11.65
C GLU A 112 2.32 0.77 10.40
N GLY A 113 2.12 1.93 9.77
CA GLY A 113 3.04 2.51 8.81
C GLY A 113 2.65 2.35 7.36
N LEU A 114 3.64 2.36 6.48
CA LEU A 114 3.47 2.44 5.04
C LEU A 114 2.59 1.32 4.48
N LEU A 115 1.40 1.67 4.05
CA LEU A 115 0.52 0.82 3.25
C LEU A 115 0.24 1.51 1.92
N LEU A 116 0.35 0.76 0.83
CA LEU A 116 0.11 1.28 -0.51
C LEU A 116 -1.19 0.71 -1.07
N PHE A 117 -1.95 1.56 -1.78
CA PHE A 117 -3.11 1.17 -2.56
C PHE A 117 -2.88 1.52 -4.02
N THR A 118 -3.39 0.73 -4.93
CA THR A 118 -3.30 1.01 -6.36
C THR A 118 -4.39 0.30 -7.16
N THR A 119 -4.62 0.80 -8.38
CA THR A 119 -5.36 0.10 -9.42
C THR A 119 -4.44 -0.64 -10.42
N ASP A 120 -3.11 -0.53 -10.24
CA ASP A 120 -2.07 -1.15 -11.08
C ASP A 120 -1.71 -2.55 -10.58
N GLY A 121 -2.35 -3.57 -11.17
CA GLY A 121 -2.09 -4.96 -10.83
C GLY A 121 -0.69 -5.46 -11.19
N GLU A 122 -0.06 -4.89 -12.23
CA GLU A 122 1.30 -5.27 -12.64
C GLU A 122 2.32 -4.80 -11.60
N LEU A 123 2.19 -3.54 -11.15
CA LEU A 123 3.01 -3.02 -10.06
C LEU A 123 2.84 -3.85 -8.79
N THR A 124 1.60 -4.16 -8.44
CA THR A 124 1.31 -4.99 -7.26
C THR A 124 2.02 -6.34 -7.34
N HIS A 125 1.83 -7.07 -8.45
CA HIS A 125 2.48 -8.36 -8.64
C HIS A 125 4.01 -8.27 -8.48
N ARG A 126 4.63 -7.22 -9.03
CA ARG A 126 6.08 -7.00 -8.93
C ARG A 126 6.50 -6.74 -7.48
N LEU A 127 5.80 -5.88 -6.74
CA LEU A 127 6.20 -5.47 -5.39
C LEU A 127 5.98 -6.57 -4.32
N ILE A 128 5.01 -7.47 -4.53
CA ILE A 128 4.72 -8.55 -3.56
C ILE A 128 5.35 -9.90 -3.92
N SER A 129 5.82 -10.07 -5.16
CA SER A 129 6.41 -11.32 -5.61
C SER A 129 7.68 -11.64 -4.82
N PRO A 130 7.82 -12.86 -4.28
CA PRO A 130 9.07 -13.27 -3.64
C PRO A 130 10.29 -13.26 -4.57
N LYS A 131 10.07 -13.32 -5.89
CA LYS A 131 11.12 -13.36 -6.90
C LYS A 131 11.78 -12.00 -7.16
N THR A 132 11.11 -10.92 -6.80
CA THR A 132 11.59 -9.55 -7.06
C THR A 132 12.42 -8.99 -5.92
N HIS A 133 12.44 -9.66 -4.76
CA HIS A 133 13.22 -9.29 -3.58
C HIS A 133 13.08 -7.82 -3.17
N VAL A 134 11.88 -7.25 -3.30
CA VAL A 134 11.63 -5.86 -2.89
C VAL A 134 11.77 -5.76 -1.37
N SER A 135 12.69 -4.89 -0.94
CA SER A 135 12.97 -4.68 0.47
C SER A 135 11.77 -4.06 1.20
N LYS A 136 11.60 -4.42 2.46
CA LYS A 136 10.64 -3.82 3.37
C LYS A 136 11.36 -3.55 4.68
N THR A 137 11.43 -2.30 5.09
CA THR A 137 12.10 -1.91 6.33
C THR A 137 11.07 -1.59 7.40
N TYR A 138 11.25 -2.18 8.55
CA TYR A 138 10.39 -2.03 9.70
C TYR A 138 11.16 -1.42 10.87
N TYR A 139 10.56 -0.46 11.54
CA TYR A 139 10.96 -0.04 12.89
C TYR A 139 10.31 -0.98 13.90
N CYS A 140 11.13 -1.51 14.79
CA CYS A 140 10.75 -2.52 15.80
C CYS A 140 11.11 -2.01 17.18
N GLU A 141 10.17 -2.11 18.14
CA GLU A 141 10.45 -2.03 19.57
C GLU A 141 10.28 -3.41 20.18
N LEU A 142 11.19 -3.75 21.08
CA LEU A 142 11.31 -5.08 21.67
C LEU A 142 10.89 -5.06 23.15
N GLU A 143 10.40 -6.19 23.65
CA GLU A 143 10.01 -6.36 25.05
C GLU A 143 11.22 -6.34 25.98
N HIS A 144 12.34 -6.92 25.54
CA HIS A 144 13.55 -7.02 26.33
C HIS A 144 14.71 -6.26 25.68
N LYS A 145 15.51 -5.61 26.53
CA LYS A 145 16.74 -4.95 26.11
C LYS A 145 17.84 -5.97 25.83
N GLU A 146 18.47 -5.84 24.68
CA GLU A 146 19.56 -6.70 24.25
C GLU A 146 20.93 -6.08 24.59
N SER A 147 21.84 -6.90 25.12
CA SER A 147 23.24 -6.49 25.25
C SER A 147 23.90 -6.33 23.87
N GLU A 148 24.97 -5.57 23.77
CA GLU A 148 25.71 -5.41 22.50
C GLU A 148 26.21 -6.75 21.94
N GLU A 149 26.60 -7.68 22.80
CA GLU A 149 27.00 -9.03 22.40
C GLU A 149 25.83 -9.81 21.80
N HIS A 150 24.65 -9.78 22.43
CA HIS A 150 23.47 -10.45 21.92
C HIS A 150 22.93 -9.79 20.65
N GLN A 151 22.97 -8.45 20.55
CA GLN A 151 22.67 -7.72 19.31
C GLN A 151 23.57 -8.18 18.14
N ALA A 152 24.87 -8.39 18.38
CA ALA A 152 25.78 -8.91 17.38
C ALA A 152 25.43 -10.34 16.96
N GLN A 153 25.04 -11.20 17.90
CA GLN A 153 24.58 -12.58 17.61
C GLN A 153 23.31 -12.58 16.78
N ILE A 154 22.29 -11.80 17.16
CA ILE A 154 21.03 -11.66 16.40
C ILE A 154 21.32 -11.13 15.01
N THR A 155 22.18 -10.13 14.88
CA THR A 155 22.58 -9.55 13.58
C THR A 155 23.18 -10.61 12.67
N GLN A 156 24.05 -11.46 13.18
CA GLN A 156 24.64 -12.55 12.40
C GLN A 156 23.59 -13.61 12.02
N GLN A 157 22.74 -14.04 12.94
CA GLN A 157 21.69 -15.01 12.67
C GLN A 157 20.72 -14.52 11.58
N PHE A 158 20.30 -13.24 11.62
CA PHE A 158 19.41 -12.68 10.62
C PHE A 158 20.11 -12.55 9.24
N LYS A 159 21.39 -12.23 9.24
CA LYS A 159 22.20 -12.16 8.01
C LYS A 159 22.39 -13.51 7.35
N ASP A 160 22.51 -14.58 8.13
CA ASP A 160 22.67 -15.96 7.61
C ASP A 160 21.35 -16.60 7.22
N GLY A 161 20.24 -16.02 7.65
CA GLY A 161 18.91 -16.61 7.60
C GLY A 161 18.62 -17.41 8.87
N ILE A 162 17.39 -17.30 9.38
CA ILE A 162 16.98 -17.94 10.63
C ILE A 162 15.82 -18.90 10.40
N GLU A 163 15.85 -20.03 11.12
CA GLU A 163 14.76 -20.97 11.13
C GLU A 163 13.60 -20.46 12.00
N ILE A 164 12.41 -20.51 11.43
CA ILE A 164 11.16 -20.06 12.05
C ILE A 164 10.28 -21.27 12.26
N GLU A 165 9.97 -21.56 13.52
CA GLU A 165 9.09 -22.65 13.90
C GLU A 165 7.66 -22.47 13.37
N PRO A 166 6.89 -23.54 13.16
CA PRO A 166 5.47 -23.46 12.84
C PRO A 166 4.70 -22.67 13.89
N GLU A 167 3.70 -21.89 13.45
CA GLU A 167 2.82 -21.13 14.35
C GLU A 167 1.37 -21.29 13.88
N HIS A 168 0.48 -21.76 14.79
CA HIS A 168 -0.93 -22.04 14.48
C HIS A 168 -1.06 -22.97 13.26
N ASN A 169 -1.66 -22.48 12.18
CA ASN A 169 -1.83 -23.23 10.91
C ASN A 169 -0.76 -22.89 9.86
N GLU A 170 0.23 -22.08 10.23
CA GLU A 170 1.30 -21.65 9.34
C GLU A 170 2.54 -22.51 9.52
N ALA A 171 3.05 -23.06 8.43
CA ALA A 171 4.25 -23.87 8.42
C ALA A 171 5.49 -23.07 8.88
N GLY A 172 6.44 -23.78 9.47
CA GLY A 172 7.79 -23.26 9.69
C GLY A 172 8.50 -22.99 8.36
N PHE A 173 9.52 -22.15 8.40
CA PHE A 173 10.33 -21.83 7.22
C PHE A 173 11.69 -21.27 7.63
N THR A 174 12.67 -21.35 6.75
CA THR A 174 13.91 -20.59 6.88
C THR A 174 13.68 -19.19 6.30
N ALA A 175 13.86 -18.15 7.10
CA ALA A 175 13.80 -16.77 6.62
C ALA A 175 14.99 -16.47 5.71
N GLN A 176 14.77 -15.68 4.65
CA GLN A 176 15.85 -15.17 3.83
C GLN A 176 16.77 -14.24 4.65
N PRO A 177 18.04 -14.07 4.23
CA PRO A 177 18.95 -13.10 4.83
C PRO A 177 18.29 -11.74 5.00
N ALA A 178 18.39 -11.19 6.21
CA ALA A 178 17.80 -9.91 6.59
C ALA A 178 18.86 -8.99 7.20
N PHE A 179 18.63 -7.69 7.15
CA PHE A 179 19.55 -6.69 7.69
C PHE A 179 18.91 -5.97 8.87
N ILE A 180 19.57 -6.02 10.01
CA ILE A 180 19.15 -5.30 11.20
C ILE A 180 20.13 -4.17 11.50
N LYS A 181 19.58 -2.99 11.85
CA LYS A 181 20.33 -1.84 12.34
C LYS A 181 19.77 -1.43 13.70
N TRP A 182 20.51 -1.72 14.75
CA TRP A 182 20.14 -1.34 16.10
C TRP A 182 20.14 0.19 16.26
N GLN A 183 19.11 0.70 16.93
CA GLN A 183 18.94 2.13 17.26
C GLN A 183 19.14 2.35 18.77
N ALA A 184 18.80 1.33 19.56
CA ALA A 184 18.96 1.28 21.00
C ALA A 184 19.00 -0.19 21.45
N ALA A 185 19.11 -0.45 22.76
CA ALA A 185 19.10 -1.80 23.29
C ALA A 185 17.80 -2.60 23.01
N ASP A 186 16.69 -1.90 22.81
CA ASP A 186 15.35 -2.44 22.58
C ASP A 186 14.69 -1.91 21.32
N LYS A 187 15.45 -1.27 20.42
CA LYS A 187 14.93 -0.65 19.18
C LYS A 187 15.81 -0.96 17.98
N ALA A 188 15.19 -1.34 16.88
CA ALA A 188 15.92 -1.68 15.66
C ALA A 188 15.14 -1.31 14.39
N LEU A 189 15.89 -1.11 13.29
CA LEU A 189 15.37 -1.15 11.93
C LEU A 189 15.71 -2.51 11.34
N LEU A 190 14.69 -3.29 10.96
CA LEU A 190 14.86 -4.58 10.29
C LEU A 190 14.40 -4.48 8.84
N THR A 191 15.29 -4.85 7.91
CA THR A 191 14.99 -4.92 6.48
C THR A 191 14.93 -6.38 6.04
N ILE A 192 13.79 -6.77 5.47
CA ILE A 192 13.52 -8.11 4.90
C ILE A 192 13.19 -7.99 3.41
N TYR A 193 13.37 -9.08 2.66
CA TYR A 193 13.16 -9.16 1.20
C TYR A 193 12.02 -10.09 0.79
N GLU A 194 11.27 -10.57 1.76
CA GLU A 194 10.08 -11.41 1.61
C GLU A 194 8.95 -10.87 2.48
N GLY A 195 7.87 -11.58 2.69
CA GLY A 195 6.73 -11.11 3.49
C GLY A 195 5.80 -12.27 3.83
N LYS A 196 6.29 -13.21 4.65
CA LYS A 196 5.50 -14.32 5.16
C LYS A 196 4.65 -13.89 6.35
N TYR A 197 3.71 -14.73 6.72
CA TYR A 197 2.80 -14.49 7.84
C TYR A 197 3.57 -14.17 9.13
N HIS A 198 3.29 -13.02 9.73
CA HIS A 198 3.90 -12.50 10.96
C HIS A 198 5.44 -12.55 10.96
N GLN A 199 6.10 -12.50 9.80
CA GLN A 199 7.52 -12.84 9.66
C GLN A 199 8.42 -12.09 10.62
N VAL A 200 8.31 -10.76 10.71
CA VAL A 200 9.17 -9.96 11.58
C VAL A 200 9.00 -10.34 13.05
N LYS A 201 7.76 -10.56 13.50
CA LYS A 201 7.45 -11.00 14.87
C LYS A 201 8.04 -12.37 15.17
N ARG A 202 7.86 -13.32 14.25
CA ARG A 202 8.37 -14.68 14.37
C ARG A 202 9.90 -14.74 14.34
N MET A 203 10.56 -13.87 13.56
CA MET A 203 12.02 -13.76 13.55
C MET A 203 12.55 -13.34 14.92
N PHE A 204 11.95 -12.33 15.56
CA PHE A 204 12.36 -11.94 16.90
C PHE A 204 12.00 -12.97 17.95
N ALA A 205 10.87 -13.66 17.83
CA ALA A 205 10.51 -14.78 18.72
C ALA A 205 11.54 -15.92 18.63
N ALA A 206 12.06 -16.22 17.44
CA ALA A 206 13.08 -17.26 17.24
C ALA A 206 14.43 -16.95 17.92
N VAL A 207 14.71 -15.67 18.22
CA VAL A 207 15.89 -15.25 19.00
C VAL A 207 15.56 -14.93 20.46
N GLY A 208 14.39 -15.34 20.93
CA GLY A 208 14.00 -15.23 22.35
C GLY A 208 13.50 -13.85 22.77
N ASN A 209 13.14 -12.97 21.82
CA ASN A 209 12.56 -11.67 22.12
C ASN A 209 11.18 -11.51 21.47
N LYS A 210 10.44 -10.47 21.84
CA LYS A 210 9.10 -10.20 21.35
C LYS A 210 8.98 -8.75 20.89
N ILE A 211 8.29 -8.54 19.77
CA ILE A 211 7.94 -7.22 19.30
C ILE A 211 6.75 -6.67 20.08
N THR A 212 6.91 -5.49 20.63
CA THR A 212 5.87 -4.71 21.32
C THR A 212 5.28 -3.61 20.44
N TYR A 213 6.08 -3.10 19.48
CA TYR A 213 5.64 -2.13 18.49
C TYR A 213 6.31 -2.40 17.15
N LEU A 214 5.53 -2.32 16.06
CA LEU A 214 5.99 -2.58 14.70
C LEU A 214 5.42 -1.55 13.74
N LYS A 215 6.30 -0.89 12.98
CA LYS A 215 5.92 0.09 11.96
C LYS A 215 6.69 -0.13 10.67
N ARG A 216 6.01 -0.30 9.54
CA ARG A 216 6.69 -0.36 8.24
C ARG A 216 7.07 1.04 7.78
N MET A 217 8.37 1.27 7.63
CA MET A 217 8.95 2.56 7.26
C MET A 217 9.12 2.74 5.76
N SER A 218 9.41 1.64 5.03
CA SER A 218 9.65 1.71 3.58
C SER A 218 9.29 0.43 2.84
N MET A 219 9.09 0.56 1.53
CA MET A 219 8.98 -0.54 0.57
C MET A 219 9.81 -0.20 -0.67
N GLY A 220 10.82 -1.01 -0.98
CA GLY A 220 11.84 -0.66 -1.96
C GLY A 220 12.57 0.62 -1.54
N LYS A 221 12.59 1.59 -2.45
CA LYS A 221 13.15 2.92 -2.20
C LYS A 221 12.13 3.94 -1.69
N LEU A 222 10.83 3.59 -1.68
CA LEU A 222 9.78 4.48 -1.22
C LEU A 222 9.72 4.45 0.31
N GLU A 223 9.88 5.59 0.93
CA GLU A 223 9.74 5.78 2.38
C GLU A 223 8.34 6.31 2.73
N LEU A 224 7.87 5.99 3.94
CA LEU A 224 6.67 6.59 4.49
C LEU A 224 6.89 8.10 4.67
N ASP A 225 5.93 8.87 4.22
CA ASP A 225 5.91 10.31 4.45
C ASP A 225 5.82 10.61 5.96
N LYS A 226 6.75 11.45 6.43
CA LYS A 226 6.86 11.81 7.86
C LYS A 226 5.77 12.74 8.33
N ASP A 227 5.18 13.50 7.39
CA ASP A 227 4.15 14.49 7.66
C ASP A 227 2.74 13.89 7.58
N LEU A 228 2.63 12.58 7.27
CA LEU A 228 1.37 11.87 7.19
C LEU A 228 1.01 11.26 8.54
N ASP A 229 -0.03 11.77 9.19
CA ASP A 229 -0.52 11.27 10.46
C ASP A 229 -1.11 9.85 10.36
N LEU A 230 -1.27 9.17 11.50
CA LEU A 230 -1.87 7.83 11.54
C LEU A 230 -3.31 7.85 11.01
N GLY A 231 -3.59 6.99 10.05
CA GLY A 231 -4.88 6.90 9.36
C GLY A 231 -5.01 7.83 8.15
N GLU A 232 -4.12 8.80 8.00
CA GLU A 232 -4.09 9.66 6.83
C GLU A 232 -3.49 8.97 5.61
N TYR A 233 -3.86 9.46 4.44
CA TYR A 233 -3.34 8.99 3.16
C TYR A 233 -3.26 10.15 2.16
N ARG A 234 -2.45 9.97 1.13
CA ARG A 234 -2.35 10.87 -0.01
C ARG A 234 -1.98 10.13 -1.29
N MET A 235 -2.15 10.79 -2.41
CA MET A 235 -1.60 10.30 -3.68
C MET A 235 -0.07 10.33 -3.65
N LEU A 236 0.54 9.36 -4.35
CA LEU A 236 1.98 9.39 -4.63
C LEU A 236 2.29 10.43 -5.71
N THR A 237 3.44 11.07 -5.59
CA THR A 237 4.00 11.89 -6.67
C THR A 237 4.57 11.01 -7.79
N GLU A 238 4.81 11.58 -8.97
CA GLU A 238 5.44 10.85 -10.09
C GLU A 238 6.85 10.36 -9.73
N GLU A 239 7.61 11.14 -8.95
CA GLU A 239 8.92 10.72 -8.44
C GLU A 239 8.78 9.49 -7.54
N GLU A 240 7.82 9.48 -6.62
CA GLU A 240 7.56 8.36 -5.72
C GLU A 240 7.11 7.11 -6.48
N ILE A 241 6.25 7.27 -7.49
CA ILE A 241 5.85 6.17 -8.37
C ILE A 241 7.06 5.60 -9.11
N SER A 242 7.99 6.45 -9.55
CA SER A 242 9.22 6.02 -10.22
C SER A 242 10.13 5.18 -9.31
N LEU A 243 10.15 5.45 -7.99
CA LEU A 243 10.91 4.66 -7.01
C LEU A 243 10.37 3.23 -6.83
N LEU A 244 9.11 3.01 -7.18
CA LEU A 244 8.45 1.70 -7.12
C LEU A 244 8.63 0.90 -8.43
N ARG A 245 9.05 1.52 -9.51
CA ARG A 245 9.28 0.91 -10.84
C ARG A 245 10.72 0.47 -11.01
#